data_ba9ed3cac6410918242a1e14ff41357f
#
_entry.id   ba9ed3cac6410918242a1e14ff41357f
#
_cell.length_a   1.000
_cell.length_b   1.000
_cell.length_c   1.000
_cell.angle_alpha   90.00
_cell.angle_beta   90.00
_cell.angle_gamma   90.00
#
_symmetry.space_group_name_H-M   'P 1'
#
loop_
_entity.id
_entity.type
_entity.pdbx_description
1 polymer ?
#
loop_
_entity_poly.entity_id
_entity_poly.type
_entity_poly.pdbx_seq_one_letter_code
_entity_poly.pdbx_strand_id
1 'polypeptide(L)'
;MLETYRTGGDIHAQTTSVIFSIPYAQAVDKNAPDYKERRTIAKNVNFGVFYGLFQSGLQRTLRFKAGLNPTLTECEGIIANLKAGYPQLAKWQEQEKRTAASTQYTQTYLGRRRYLPGIRSQDWSRKSFAERCALNTPIQGTAADILKLALGRLLAGLPERPWLKPLLQIHDELVFELPIEQLDEAVAFIRACMEQQPFPEFDVPIVAEAAYGTDFGHMTEIERSNP
;
A
#
# COMPACT_ATOMS: atom_id res chain seq x y z
N MET A 1 7.10 3.16 11.48
CA MET A 1 6.18 2.52 10.51
C MET A 1 5.73 1.14 10.96
N LEU A 2 6.61 0.14 11.10
CA LEU A 2 6.22 -1.22 11.49
C LEU A 2 5.43 -1.22 12.81
N GLU A 3 5.94 -0.52 13.82
CA GLU A 3 5.26 -0.35 15.11
C GLU A 3 3.87 0.29 14.95
N THR A 4 3.74 1.28 14.07
CA THR A 4 2.46 1.94 13.79
C THR A 4 1.42 0.96 13.26
N TYR A 5 1.82 0.03 12.36
CA TYR A 5 0.93 -1.01 11.87
C TYR A 5 0.60 -2.06 12.93
N ARG A 6 1.57 -2.48 13.75
CA ARG A 6 1.37 -3.47 14.82
C ARG A 6 0.43 -2.97 15.93
N THR A 7 0.48 -1.66 16.20
CA THR A 7 -0.36 -1.01 17.24
C THR A 7 -1.67 -0.46 16.70
N GLY A 8 -2.00 -0.68 15.41
CA GLY A 8 -3.20 -0.12 14.77
C GLY A 8 -3.18 1.40 14.64
N GLY A 9 -2.00 2.03 14.69
CA GLY A 9 -1.84 3.48 14.56
C GLY A 9 -2.03 3.98 13.12
N ASP A 10 -2.29 5.29 12.99
CA ASP A 10 -2.48 5.94 11.69
C ASP A 10 -1.15 6.29 11.03
N ILE A 11 -0.79 5.55 9.97
CA ILE A 11 0.45 5.76 9.22
C ILE A 11 0.53 7.15 8.56
N HIS A 12 -0.60 7.74 8.16
CA HIS A 12 -0.61 9.09 7.56
C HIS A 12 -0.35 10.16 8.63
N ALA A 13 -0.88 9.98 9.85
CA ALA A 13 -0.57 10.85 10.98
C ALA A 13 0.91 10.71 11.40
N GLN A 14 1.45 9.49 11.42
CA GLN A 14 2.87 9.26 11.67
C GLN A 14 3.75 9.97 10.64
N THR A 15 3.39 9.88 9.36
CA THR A 15 4.10 10.59 8.29
C THR A 15 3.95 12.09 8.42
N THR A 16 2.75 12.60 8.76
CA THR A 16 2.53 14.02 9.05
C THR A 16 3.48 14.52 10.16
N SER A 17 3.57 13.78 11.27
CA SER A 17 4.48 14.09 12.36
C SER A 17 5.94 14.21 11.88
N VAL A 18 6.37 13.28 11.04
CA VAL A 18 7.74 13.24 10.50
C VAL A 18 8.02 14.40 9.55
N ILE A 19 7.19 14.58 8.50
CA ILE A 19 7.48 15.56 7.44
C ILE A 19 7.32 17.02 7.89
N PHE A 20 6.45 17.28 8.87
CA PHE A 20 6.24 18.63 9.43
C PHE A 20 6.93 18.85 10.77
N SER A 21 7.64 17.83 11.29
CA SER A 21 8.37 17.89 12.58
C SER A 21 7.46 18.32 13.74
N ILE A 22 6.24 17.76 13.80
CA ILE A 22 5.27 18.03 14.86
C ILE A 22 4.99 16.77 15.69
N PRO A 23 4.57 16.90 16.98
CA PRO A 23 4.16 15.75 17.78
C PRO A 23 3.02 14.95 17.15
N TYR A 24 3.04 13.62 17.33
CA TYR A 24 1.99 12.73 16.80
C TYR A 24 0.58 13.15 17.30
N ALA A 25 0.45 13.56 18.56
CA ALA A 25 -0.82 14.04 19.11
C ALA A 25 -1.39 15.24 18.31
N GLN A 26 -0.53 16.14 17.83
CA GLN A 26 -0.94 17.25 16.96
C GLN A 26 -1.25 16.78 15.54
N ALA A 27 -0.58 15.74 15.06
CA ALA A 27 -0.83 15.18 13.73
C ALA A 27 -2.20 14.47 13.61
N VAL A 28 -2.77 13.99 14.71
CA VAL A 28 -4.09 13.35 14.76
C VAL A 28 -5.21 14.32 15.16
N ASP A 29 -4.90 15.54 15.58
CA ASP A 29 -5.91 16.52 16.01
C ASP A 29 -6.72 17.02 14.80
N LYS A 30 -7.93 16.48 14.66
CA LYS A 30 -8.87 16.84 13.57
C LYS A 30 -9.39 18.27 13.66
N ASN A 31 -9.24 18.96 14.81
CA ASN A 31 -9.67 20.33 15.02
C ASN A 31 -8.60 21.36 14.60
N ALA A 32 -7.37 20.92 14.36
CA ALA A 32 -6.30 21.81 13.91
C ALA A 32 -6.66 22.40 12.52
N PRO A 33 -6.50 23.73 12.31
CA PRO A 33 -6.92 24.40 11.07
C PRO A 33 -6.31 23.80 9.80
N ASP A 34 -5.09 23.30 9.90
CA ASP A 34 -4.28 22.75 8.82
C ASP A 34 -4.26 21.20 8.78
N TYR A 35 -5.06 20.54 9.63
CA TYR A 35 -5.13 19.08 9.70
C TYR A 35 -5.37 18.42 8.35
N LYS A 36 -6.43 18.90 7.63
CA LYS A 36 -6.81 18.30 6.34
C LYS A 36 -5.72 18.44 5.29
N GLU A 37 -5.08 19.61 5.23
CA GLU A 37 -4.00 19.88 4.29
C GLU A 37 -2.77 19.02 4.59
N ARG A 38 -2.27 19.03 5.82
CA ARG A 38 -1.12 18.22 6.25
C ARG A 38 -1.36 16.73 6.00
N ARG A 39 -2.54 16.24 6.35
CA ARG A 39 -2.90 14.83 6.13
C ARG A 39 -2.97 14.49 4.65
N THR A 40 -3.49 15.38 3.81
CA THR A 40 -3.54 15.21 2.36
C THR A 40 -2.12 15.16 1.77
N ILE A 41 -1.23 16.03 2.20
CA ILE A 41 0.19 16.00 1.81
C ILE A 41 0.81 14.68 2.23
N ALA A 42 0.68 14.28 3.49
CA ALA A 42 1.25 13.02 4.01
C ALA A 42 0.72 11.78 3.25
N LYS A 43 -0.56 11.74 2.91
CA LYS A 43 -1.15 10.69 2.09
C LYS A 43 -0.49 10.60 0.71
N ASN A 44 -0.33 11.73 0.02
CA ASN A 44 0.31 11.76 -1.30
C ASN A 44 1.81 11.44 -1.23
N VAL A 45 2.49 11.83 -0.15
CA VAL A 45 3.89 11.48 0.13
C VAL A 45 4.03 9.96 0.31
N ASN A 46 3.19 9.33 1.13
CA ASN A 46 3.20 7.89 1.34
C ASN A 46 2.96 7.11 0.02
N PHE A 47 2.02 7.55 -0.80
CA PHE A 47 1.73 6.90 -2.08
C PHE A 47 2.73 7.24 -3.21
N GLY A 48 3.49 8.30 -3.09
CA GLY A 48 4.37 8.75 -4.17
C GLY A 48 5.85 8.59 -3.86
N VAL A 49 6.31 9.19 -2.77
CA VAL A 49 7.74 9.28 -2.47
C VAL A 49 8.33 7.91 -2.10
N PHE A 50 7.55 7.03 -1.47
CA PHE A 50 7.98 5.66 -1.20
C PHE A 50 8.33 4.90 -2.48
N TYR A 51 7.66 5.21 -3.58
CA TYR A 51 7.92 4.66 -4.91
C TYR A 51 8.81 5.54 -5.78
N GLY A 52 9.55 6.49 -5.19
CA GLY A 52 10.55 7.28 -5.89
C GLY A 52 10.02 8.51 -6.63
N LEU A 53 8.90 9.08 -6.21
CA LEU A 53 8.40 10.34 -6.73
C LEU A 53 9.36 11.48 -6.35
N PHE A 54 9.76 12.30 -7.34
CA PHE A 54 10.60 13.48 -7.14
C PHE A 54 9.76 14.71 -6.76
N GLN A 55 10.44 15.80 -6.35
CA GLN A 55 9.81 17.04 -5.94
C GLN A 55 8.86 17.62 -7.00
N SER A 56 9.22 17.61 -8.28
CA SER A 56 8.34 18.08 -9.36
C SER A 56 7.12 17.18 -9.57
N GLY A 57 7.28 15.88 -9.36
CA GLY A 57 6.17 14.92 -9.38
C GLY A 57 5.24 15.10 -8.19
N LEU A 58 5.80 15.33 -6.98
CA LEU A 58 5.02 15.60 -5.77
C LEU A 58 4.23 16.91 -5.94
N GLN A 59 4.89 17.99 -6.38
CA GLN A 59 4.23 19.28 -6.66
C GLN A 59 3.04 19.11 -7.61
N ARG A 60 3.27 18.43 -8.74
CA ARG A 60 2.20 18.17 -9.72
C ARG A 60 1.05 17.36 -9.12
N THR A 61 1.36 16.32 -8.34
CA THR A 61 0.34 15.49 -7.70
C THR A 61 -0.48 16.27 -6.69
N LEU A 62 0.15 17.09 -5.85
CA LEU A 62 -0.53 17.94 -4.87
C LEU A 62 -1.40 19.00 -5.56
N ARG A 63 -0.92 19.58 -6.66
CA ARG A 63 -1.70 20.55 -7.44
C ARG A 63 -2.94 19.92 -8.06
N PHE A 64 -2.80 18.82 -8.79
CA PHE A 64 -3.90 18.25 -9.57
C PHE A 64 -4.87 17.39 -8.77
N LYS A 65 -4.38 16.67 -7.73
CA LYS A 65 -5.22 15.76 -6.94
C LYS A 65 -5.72 16.37 -5.64
N ALA A 66 -5.01 17.35 -5.09
CA ALA A 66 -5.33 17.93 -3.80
C ALA A 66 -5.68 19.41 -3.83
N GLY A 67 -5.54 20.10 -4.99
CA GLY A 67 -5.79 21.52 -5.12
C GLY A 67 -4.79 22.41 -4.38
N LEU A 68 -3.64 21.85 -3.94
CA LEU A 68 -2.59 22.56 -3.22
C LEU A 68 -1.53 23.08 -4.19
N ASN A 69 -0.90 24.22 -3.87
CA ASN A 69 0.12 24.83 -4.74
C ASN A 69 1.47 25.00 -4.02
N PRO A 70 2.10 23.92 -3.52
CA PRO A 70 3.41 24.03 -2.90
C PRO A 70 4.46 24.42 -3.94
N THR A 71 5.49 25.12 -3.50
CA THR A 71 6.69 25.40 -4.30
C THR A 71 7.54 24.13 -4.47
N LEU A 72 8.45 24.13 -5.42
CA LEU A 72 9.42 23.02 -5.57
C LEU A 72 10.30 22.88 -4.33
N THR A 73 10.70 23.99 -3.70
CA THR A 73 11.52 23.99 -2.48
C THR A 73 10.78 23.38 -1.29
N GLU A 74 9.48 23.67 -1.13
CA GLU A 74 8.67 23.01 -0.10
C GLU A 74 8.54 21.52 -0.34
N CYS A 75 8.30 21.10 -1.57
CA CYS A 75 8.27 19.66 -1.92
C CYS A 75 9.61 18.97 -1.68
N GLU A 76 10.73 19.65 -1.95
CA GLU A 76 12.07 19.15 -1.66
C GLU A 76 12.31 19.00 -0.16
N GLY A 77 11.92 20.00 0.64
CA GLY A 77 11.97 19.95 2.10
C GLY A 77 11.14 18.80 2.69
N ILE A 78 9.92 18.60 2.20
CA ILE A 78 9.05 17.48 2.59
C ILE A 78 9.73 16.13 2.31
N ILE A 79 10.33 15.95 1.13
CA ILE A 79 11.03 14.71 0.76
C ILE A 79 12.28 14.52 1.63
N ALA A 80 13.03 15.58 1.90
CA ALA A 80 14.21 15.54 2.77
C ALA A 80 13.83 15.12 4.20
N ASN A 81 12.80 15.73 4.78
CA ASN A 81 12.30 15.39 6.11
C ASN A 81 11.81 13.93 6.17
N LEU A 82 11.10 13.45 5.13
CA LEU A 82 10.70 12.05 5.06
C LEU A 82 11.91 11.11 5.09
N LYS A 83 12.92 11.38 4.26
CA LYS A 83 14.14 10.56 4.20
C LYS A 83 14.93 10.59 5.50
N ALA A 84 15.00 11.75 6.17
CA ALA A 84 15.62 11.89 7.48
C ALA A 84 14.88 11.10 8.57
N GLY A 85 13.54 11.15 8.56
CA GLY A 85 12.70 10.41 9.50
C GLY A 85 12.64 8.90 9.23
N TYR A 86 12.90 8.47 7.99
CA TYR A 86 12.91 7.06 7.58
C TYR A 86 14.23 6.68 6.87
N PRO A 87 15.37 6.73 7.55
CA PRO A 87 16.68 6.52 6.92
C PRO A 87 16.85 5.12 6.30
N GLN A 88 16.20 4.10 6.86
CA GLN A 88 16.24 2.75 6.29
C GLN A 88 15.48 2.68 4.96
N LEU A 89 14.37 3.42 4.81
CA LEU A 89 13.67 3.55 3.55
C LEU A 89 14.56 4.18 2.47
N ALA A 90 15.22 5.28 2.80
CA ALA A 90 16.12 5.97 1.88
C ALA A 90 17.28 5.04 1.43
N LYS A 91 17.88 4.32 2.38
CA LYS A 91 18.94 3.34 2.11
C LYS A 91 18.45 2.20 1.21
N TRP A 92 17.27 1.66 1.51
CA TRP A 92 16.65 0.62 0.69
C TRP A 92 16.38 1.09 -0.73
N GLN A 93 15.81 2.29 -0.92
CA GLN A 93 15.55 2.85 -2.25
C GLN A 93 16.83 2.95 -3.10
N GLU A 94 17.93 3.41 -2.53
CA GLU A 94 19.20 3.49 -3.23
C GLU A 94 19.79 2.11 -3.55
N GLN A 95 19.66 1.16 -2.63
CA GLN A 95 20.10 -0.22 -2.85
C GLN A 95 19.31 -0.88 -3.97
N GLU A 96 17.98 -0.76 -3.99
CA GLU A 96 17.13 -1.34 -5.03
C GLU A 96 17.47 -0.78 -6.43
N LYS A 97 17.67 0.54 -6.54
CA LYS A 97 18.09 1.15 -7.81
C LYS A 97 19.43 0.63 -8.29
N ARG A 98 20.40 0.49 -7.38
CA ARG A 98 21.74 -0.06 -7.73
C ARG A 98 21.63 -1.51 -8.17
N THR A 99 20.88 -2.33 -7.44
CA THR A 99 20.64 -3.73 -7.78
C THR A 99 19.97 -3.85 -9.14
N ALA A 100 18.89 -3.07 -9.37
CA ALA A 100 18.19 -3.05 -10.64
C ALA A 100 19.09 -2.59 -11.81
N ALA A 101 19.96 -1.60 -11.61
CA ALA A 101 20.93 -1.15 -12.61
C ALA A 101 21.96 -2.24 -12.95
N SER A 102 22.34 -3.07 -11.98
CA SER A 102 23.26 -4.19 -12.18
C SER A 102 22.59 -5.37 -12.89
N THR A 103 21.43 -5.81 -12.38
CA THR A 103 20.73 -7.02 -12.83
C THR A 103 19.84 -6.82 -14.04
N GLN A 104 19.42 -5.57 -14.33
CA GLN A 104 18.41 -5.17 -15.31
C GLN A 104 16.99 -5.72 -15.02
N TYR A 105 16.74 -6.16 -13.81
CA TYR A 105 15.42 -6.53 -13.32
C TYR A 105 15.27 -6.17 -11.85
N THR A 106 14.04 -6.15 -11.40
CA THR A 106 13.65 -6.17 -10.00
C THR A 106 12.73 -7.37 -9.76
N GLN A 107 12.50 -7.74 -8.52
CA GLN A 107 11.66 -8.90 -8.21
C GLN A 107 10.81 -8.68 -6.96
N THR A 108 9.71 -9.41 -6.88
CA THR A 108 8.91 -9.52 -5.66
C THR A 108 9.64 -10.34 -4.61
N TYR A 109 9.14 -10.33 -3.38
CA TYR A 109 9.68 -11.17 -2.31
C TYR A 109 9.64 -12.67 -2.67
N LEU A 110 8.61 -13.09 -3.41
CA LEU A 110 8.48 -14.48 -3.89
C LEU A 110 9.28 -14.79 -5.18
N GLY A 111 10.13 -13.85 -5.63
CA GLY A 111 11.06 -14.08 -6.74
C GLY A 111 10.48 -13.83 -8.14
N ARG A 112 9.25 -13.34 -8.28
CA ARG A 112 8.68 -12.99 -9.58
C ARG A 112 9.39 -11.75 -10.13
N ARG A 113 10.03 -11.88 -11.29
CA ARG A 113 10.89 -10.86 -11.89
C ARG A 113 10.12 -9.92 -12.81
N ARG A 114 10.52 -8.64 -12.78
CA ARG A 114 10.16 -7.61 -13.76
C ARG A 114 11.43 -7.07 -14.40
N TYR A 115 11.59 -7.26 -15.69
CA TYR A 115 12.73 -6.73 -16.46
C TYR A 115 12.58 -5.24 -16.70
N LEU A 116 13.70 -4.52 -16.65
CA LEU A 116 13.78 -3.06 -16.69
C LEU A 116 14.75 -2.59 -17.80
N PRO A 117 14.38 -2.76 -19.08
CA PRO A 117 15.31 -2.46 -20.19
C PRO A 117 15.73 -0.98 -20.24
N GLY A 118 14.95 -0.08 -19.64
CA GLY A 118 15.26 1.35 -19.58
C GLY A 118 16.17 1.77 -18.42
N ILE A 119 16.56 0.86 -17.50
CA ILE A 119 17.27 1.24 -16.25
C ILE A 119 18.67 1.83 -16.51
N ARG A 120 19.32 1.47 -17.62
CA ARG A 120 20.64 1.98 -18.07
C ARG A 120 20.53 3.00 -19.20
N SER A 121 19.32 3.47 -19.51
CA SER A 121 19.12 4.45 -20.60
C SER A 121 19.81 5.78 -20.30
N GLN A 122 20.35 6.42 -21.34
CA GLN A 122 20.82 7.81 -21.27
C GLN A 122 19.65 8.80 -21.28
N ASP A 123 18.47 8.39 -21.77
CA ASP A 123 17.25 9.15 -21.68
C ASP A 123 16.76 9.17 -20.21
N TRP A 124 16.77 10.36 -19.63
CA TRP A 124 16.36 10.57 -18.24
C TRP A 124 14.93 10.09 -17.97
N SER A 125 14.00 10.28 -18.88
CA SER A 125 12.60 9.89 -18.71
C SER A 125 12.46 8.37 -18.62
N ARG A 126 13.13 7.64 -19.53
CA ARG A 126 13.14 6.17 -19.53
C ARG A 126 13.81 5.61 -18.28
N LYS A 127 14.96 6.17 -17.91
CA LYS A 127 15.69 5.77 -16.70
C LYS A 127 14.85 6.00 -15.45
N SER A 128 14.32 7.20 -15.29
CA SER A 128 13.47 7.56 -14.15
C SER A 128 12.21 6.69 -14.03
N PHE A 129 11.59 6.33 -15.15
CA PHE A 129 10.48 5.38 -15.17
C PHE A 129 10.92 3.99 -14.68
N ALA A 130 12.05 3.48 -15.18
CA ALA A 130 12.58 2.17 -14.77
C ALA A 130 12.97 2.15 -13.27
N GLU A 131 13.56 3.23 -12.75
CA GLU A 131 13.88 3.38 -11.32
C GLU A 131 12.60 3.34 -10.44
N ARG A 132 11.51 4.02 -10.85
CA ARG A 132 10.23 3.92 -10.15
C ARG A 132 9.66 2.50 -10.20
N CYS A 133 9.78 1.82 -11.34
CA CYS A 133 9.38 0.41 -11.45
C CYS A 133 10.23 -0.49 -10.54
N ALA A 134 11.53 -0.21 -10.40
CA ALA A 134 12.42 -0.93 -9.50
C ALA A 134 11.97 -0.83 -8.04
N LEU A 135 11.52 0.36 -7.61
CA LEU A 135 11.05 0.58 -6.23
C LEU A 135 9.63 0.07 -5.99
N ASN A 136 8.77 0.14 -7.00
CA ASN A 136 7.37 -0.24 -6.88
C ASN A 136 7.16 -1.77 -6.88
N THR A 137 7.86 -2.49 -7.75
CA THR A 137 7.63 -3.93 -7.96
C THR A 137 7.88 -4.79 -6.72
N PRO A 138 8.93 -4.59 -5.91
CA PRO A 138 9.13 -5.37 -4.68
C PRO A 138 7.97 -5.24 -3.70
N ILE A 139 7.31 -4.08 -3.64
CA ILE A 139 6.22 -3.80 -2.69
C ILE A 139 4.87 -4.20 -3.30
N GLN A 140 4.41 -3.51 -4.35
CA GLN A 140 3.10 -3.80 -4.94
C GLN A 140 3.04 -5.17 -5.61
N GLY A 141 4.15 -5.61 -6.19
CA GLY A 141 4.24 -6.96 -6.75
C GLY A 141 4.11 -8.03 -5.67
N THR A 142 4.76 -7.85 -4.52
CA THR A 142 4.62 -8.77 -3.38
C THR A 142 3.20 -8.76 -2.82
N ALA A 143 2.56 -7.58 -2.71
CA ALA A 143 1.16 -7.50 -2.29
C ALA A 143 0.23 -8.29 -3.24
N ALA A 144 0.46 -8.18 -4.56
CA ALA A 144 -0.28 -9.00 -5.54
C ALA A 144 0.02 -10.50 -5.43
N ASP A 145 1.24 -10.88 -5.07
CA ASP A 145 1.60 -12.29 -4.83
C ASP A 145 0.94 -12.82 -3.56
N ILE A 146 0.84 -12.02 -2.49
CA ILE A 146 0.11 -12.36 -1.25
C ILE A 146 -1.37 -12.63 -1.55
N LEU A 147 -2.01 -11.76 -2.33
CA LEU A 147 -3.40 -12.01 -2.74
C LEU A 147 -3.55 -13.30 -3.54
N LYS A 148 -2.60 -13.63 -4.41
CA LYS A 148 -2.64 -14.90 -5.16
C LYS A 148 -2.46 -16.12 -4.26
N LEU A 149 -1.65 -16.03 -3.19
CA LEU A 149 -1.57 -17.07 -2.19
C LEU A 149 -2.92 -17.26 -1.47
N ALA A 150 -3.58 -16.16 -1.10
CA ALA A 150 -4.91 -16.19 -0.50
C ALA A 150 -5.94 -16.83 -1.46
N LEU A 151 -5.93 -16.44 -2.74
CA LEU A 151 -6.78 -17.05 -3.77
C LEU A 151 -6.53 -18.56 -3.91
N GLY A 152 -5.28 -18.99 -3.87
CA GLY A 152 -4.94 -20.43 -3.91
C GLY A 152 -5.55 -21.21 -2.73
N ARG A 153 -5.50 -20.64 -1.52
CA ARG A 153 -6.14 -21.22 -0.32
C ARG A 153 -7.66 -21.24 -0.44
N LEU A 154 -8.26 -20.17 -0.91
CA LEU A 154 -9.70 -20.08 -1.16
C LEU A 154 -10.15 -21.15 -2.15
N LEU A 155 -9.50 -21.24 -3.30
CA LEU A 155 -9.84 -22.23 -4.33
C LEU A 155 -9.71 -23.67 -3.83
N ALA A 156 -8.73 -23.97 -2.98
CA ALA A 156 -8.56 -25.29 -2.38
C ALA A 156 -9.71 -25.66 -1.43
N GLY A 157 -10.35 -24.69 -0.76
CA GLY A 157 -11.47 -24.92 0.16
C GLY A 157 -12.87 -24.81 -0.47
N LEU A 158 -12.98 -24.38 -1.74
CA LEU A 158 -14.29 -24.27 -2.43
C LEU A 158 -15.01 -25.61 -2.64
N PRO A 159 -14.35 -26.76 -2.91
CA PRO A 159 -15.04 -28.04 -3.05
C PRO A 159 -15.90 -28.44 -1.83
N GLU A 160 -15.51 -27.99 -0.64
CA GLU A 160 -16.27 -28.20 0.59
C GLU A 160 -17.38 -27.17 0.80
N ARG A 161 -17.43 -26.12 -0.04
CA ARG A 161 -18.35 -24.98 0.03
C ARG A 161 -18.97 -24.67 -1.32
N PRO A 162 -19.74 -25.61 -1.92
CA PRO A 162 -20.29 -25.45 -3.27
C PRO A 162 -21.26 -24.26 -3.42
N TRP A 163 -21.73 -23.75 -2.29
CA TRP A 163 -22.58 -22.56 -2.19
C TRP A 163 -21.80 -21.23 -2.27
N LEU A 164 -20.46 -21.23 -2.09
CA LEU A 164 -19.62 -20.04 -2.15
C LEU A 164 -19.06 -19.88 -3.57
N LYS A 165 -19.53 -18.86 -4.28
CA LYS A 165 -19.14 -18.61 -5.67
C LYS A 165 -18.25 -17.39 -5.81
N PRO A 166 -16.95 -17.51 -6.13
CA PRO A 166 -16.13 -16.36 -6.44
C PRO A 166 -16.61 -15.73 -7.76
N LEU A 167 -16.81 -14.40 -7.73
CA LEU A 167 -17.32 -13.65 -8.88
C LEU A 167 -16.24 -12.77 -9.50
N LEU A 168 -15.60 -11.91 -8.70
CA LEU A 168 -14.68 -10.88 -9.18
C LEU A 168 -13.47 -10.74 -8.25
N GLN A 169 -12.35 -10.33 -8.87
CA GLN A 169 -11.20 -9.75 -8.18
C GLN A 169 -11.01 -8.33 -8.70
N ILE A 170 -11.07 -7.34 -7.81
CA ILE A 170 -10.90 -5.92 -8.13
C ILE A 170 -9.74 -5.39 -7.30
N HIS A 171 -8.54 -5.29 -7.90
CA HIS A 171 -7.29 -4.94 -7.21
C HIS A 171 -6.97 -5.89 -6.05
N ASP A 172 -7.22 -5.48 -4.82
CA ASP A 172 -7.02 -6.19 -3.55
C ASP A 172 -8.33 -6.67 -2.92
N GLU A 173 -9.45 -6.49 -3.60
CA GLU A 173 -10.79 -6.89 -3.18
C GLU A 173 -11.24 -8.18 -3.89
N LEU A 174 -11.93 -9.05 -3.15
CA LEU A 174 -12.53 -10.27 -3.66
C LEU A 174 -14.04 -10.23 -3.43
N VAL A 175 -14.81 -10.56 -4.47
CA VAL A 175 -16.26 -10.55 -4.44
C VAL A 175 -16.79 -11.96 -4.62
N PHE A 176 -17.75 -12.34 -3.78
CA PHE A 176 -18.38 -13.66 -3.77
C PHE A 176 -19.89 -13.52 -3.80
N GLU A 177 -20.57 -14.51 -4.39
CA GLU A 177 -22.00 -14.75 -4.24
C GLU A 177 -22.22 -15.94 -3.32
N LEU A 178 -23.14 -15.82 -2.38
CA LEU A 178 -23.49 -16.87 -1.40
C LEU A 178 -24.90 -16.68 -0.85
N PRO A 179 -25.56 -17.75 -0.36
CA PRO A 179 -26.79 -17.62 0.42
C PRO A 179 -26.55 -16.90 1.72
N ILE A 180 -27.50 -16.05 2.14
CA ILE A 180 -27.35 -15.21 3.34
C ILE A 180 -27.16 -16.03 4.62
N GLU A 181 -27.73 -17.22 4.68
CA GLU A 181 -27.61 -18.14 5.81
C GLU A 181 -26.19 -18.66 6.01
N GLN A 182 -25.35 -18.55 5.00
CA GLN A 182 -23.94 -18.99 5.03
C GLN A 182 -22.96 -17.81 5.22
N LEU A 183 -23.46 -16.60 5.49
CA LEU A 183 -22.65 -15.39 5.55
C LEU A 183 -21.51 -15.49 6.57
N ASP A 184 -21.83 -15.91 7.80
CA ASP A 184 -20.85 -15.96 8.89
C ASP A 184 -19.74 -16.98 8.61
N GLU A 185 -20.11 -18.17 8.09
CA GLU A 185 -19.12 -19.18 7.68
C GLU A 185 -18.25 -18.68 6.53
N ALA A 186 -18.85 -18.04 5.52
CA ALA A 186 -18.12 -17.46 4.40
C ALA A 186 -17.09 -16.43 4.85
N VAL A 187 -17.53 -15.47 5.68
CA VAL A 187 -16.67 -14.40 6.20
C VAL A 187 -15.51 -14.98 7.01
N ALA A 188 -15.77 -15.93 7.89
CA ALA A 188 -14.75 -16.58 8.69
C ALA A 188 -13.72 -17.31 7.80
N PHE A 189 -14.19 -18.09 6.83
CA PHE A 189 -13.32 -18.82 5.89
C PHE A 189 -12.50 -17.89 4.99
N ILE A 190 -13.13 -16.87 4.39
CA ILE A 190 -12.46 -15.93 3.48
C ILE A 190 -11.41 -15.12 4.26
N ARG A 191 -11.75 -14.60 5.43
CA ARG A 191 -10.79 -13.89 6.30
C ARG A 191 -9.61 -14.79 6.68
N ALA A 192 -9.85 -16.02 7.10
CA ALA A 192 -8.79 -16.96 7.44
C ALA A 192 -7.81 -17.18 6.28
N CYS A 193 -8.31 -17.29 5.05
CA CYS A 193 -7.49 -17.45 3.84
C CYS A 193 -6.70 -16.17 3.49
N MET A 194 -7.32 -15.00 3.62
CA MET A 194 -6.71 -13.71 3.25
C MET A 194 -5.69 -13.22 4.29
N GLU A 195 -5.97 -13.43 5.56
CA GLU A 195 -5.17 -12.93 6.69
C GLU A 195 -4.05 -13.88 7.12
N GLN A 196 -4.08 -15.12 6.64
CA GLN A 196 -3.02 -16.09 6.94
C GLN A 196 -1.66 -15.53 6.50
N GLN A 197 -0.70 -15.56 7.42
CA GLN A 197 0.68 -15.14 7.14
C GLN A 197 1.19 -15.76 5.83
N PRO A 198 1.63 -14.92 4.87
CA PRO A 198 1.97 -15.40 3.52
C PRO A 198 3.28 -16.17 3.47
N PHE A 199 4.25 -15.82 4.32
CA PHE A 199 5.56 -16.47 4.44
C PHE A 199 6.16 -16.17 5.83
N PRO A 200 7.08 -17.00 6.34
CA PRO A 200 7.52 -16.97 7.74
C PRO A 200 8.07 -15.62 8.23
N GLU A 201 8.77 -14.87 7.35
CA GLU A 201 9.39 -13.61 7.71
C GLU A 201 8.44 -12.40 7.61
N PHE A 202 7.21 -12.61 7.15
CA PHE A 202 6.22 -11.53 7.03
C PHE A 202 5.54 -11.31 8.37
N ASP A 203 5.92 -10.22 9.04
CA ASP A 203 5.50 -9.88 10.40
C ASP A 203 4.53 -8.70 10.49
N VAL A 204 4.01 -8.25 9.33
CA VAL A 204 2.97 -7.21 9.25
C VAL A 204 1.60 -7.88 9.26
N PRO A 205 0.68 -7.47 10.14
CA PRO A 205 -0.67 -8.05 10.14
C PRO A 205 -1.40 -7.72 8.84
N ILE A 206 -2.02 -8.72 8.23
CA ILE A 206 -2.96 -8.54 7.11
C ILE A 206 -4.35 -8.53 7.70
N VAL A 207 -5.13 -7.52 7.36
CA VAL A 207 -6.49 -7.33 7.85
C VAL A 207 -7.43 -7.26 6.65
N ALA A 208 -8.38 -8.19 6.54
CA ALA A 208 -9.41 -8.20 5.53
C ALA A 208 -10.72 -7.65 6.11
N GLU A 209 -11.10 -6.46 5.67
CA GLU A 209 -12.43 -5.91 5.94
C GLU A 209 -13.46 -6.66 5.10
N ALA A 210 -14.67 -6.78 5.60
CA ALA A 210 -15.75 -7.48 4.90
C ALA A 210 -17.04 -6.66 4.97
N ALA A 211 -17.78 -6.69 3.88
CA ALA A 211 -19.11 -6.12 3.78
C ALA A 211 -20.00 -7.06 2.97
N TYR A 212 -21.31 -7.01 3.18
CA TYR A 212 -22.28 -7.78 2.42
C TYR A 212 -23.45 -6.90 1.98
N GLY A 213 -24.13 -7.30 0.93
CA GLY A 213 -25.28 -6.59 0.40
C GLY A 213 -25.87 -7.29 -0.82
N THR A 214 -27.00 -6.82 -1.30
CA THR A 214 -27.64 -7.32 -2.52
C THR A 214 -26.96 -6.80 -3.79
N ASP A 215 -26.24 -5.68 -3.67
CA ASP A 215 -25.49 -5.03 -4.73
C ASP A 215 -24.44 -4.07 -4.12
N PHE A 216 -23.53 -3.54 -4.94
CA PHE A 216 -22.47 -2.62 -4.49
C PHE A 216 -22.97 -1.27 -3.96
N GLY A 217 -24.20 -0.89 -4.24
CA GLY A 217 -24.80 0.36 -3.75
C GLY A 217 -25.37 0.23 -2.35
N HIS A 218 -25.62 -1.00 -1.89
CA HIS A 218 -26.31 -1.31 -0.62
C HIS A 218 -25.48 -2.29 0.22
N MET A 219 -24.22 -1.92 0.50
CA MET A 219 -23.32 -2.74 1.30
C MET A 219 -23.38 -2.36 2.79
N THR A 220 -23.37 -3.37 3.64
CA THR A 220 -23.29 -3.26 5.11
C THR A 220 -21.94 -3.83 5.56
N GLU A 221 -21.15 -3.03 6.29
CA GLU A 221 -19.88 -3.49 6.86
C GLU A 221 -20.12 -4.54 7.95
N ILE A 222 -19.27 -5.56 7.99
CA ILE A 222 -19.27 -6.60 9.01
C ILE A 222 -18.20 -6.27 10.03
N GLU A 223 -18.64 -5.80 11.20
CA GLU A 223 -17.73 -5.51 12.31
C GLU A 223 -16.93 -6.76 12.70
N ARG A 224 -15.70 -6.54 13.14
CA ARG A 224 -14.91 -7.61 13.75
C ARG A 224 -15.37 -7.81 15.17
N SER A 225 -15.79 -9.01 15.49
CA SER A 225 -15.87 -9.41 16.90
C SER A 225 -14.47 -9.23 17.49
N ASN A 226 -14.33 -8.29 18.43
CA ASN A 226 -13.07 -8.18 19.18
C ASN A 226 -12.82 -9.53 19.86
N PRO A 227 -11.59 -10.12 19.73
CA PRO A 227 -11.24 -11.32 20.44
C PRO A 227 -11.21 -11.11 21.95
#